data_0a8d4b7d76fcf82965cd42dfe85e4b86
#
_entry.id   0a8d4b7d76fcf82965cd42dfe85e4b86
#
_cell.length_a   1.000
_cell.length_b   1.000
_cell.length_c   1.000
_cell.angle_alpha   90.00
_cell.angle_beta   90.00
_cell.angle_gamma   90.00
#
_symmetry.space_group_name_H-M   'P 1'
#
loop_
_entity.id
_entity.type
_entity.pdbx_description
1 polymer ?
#
loop_
_entity_poly.entity_id
_entity_poly.type
_entity_poly.pdbx_seq_one_letter_code
_entity_poly.pdbx_strand_id
1 'polypeptide(L)'
;MQVIKGIARVAALGLMAVAVVSAAGDEKFGKGVSLTEATSIKALYETPDKFVGKTIRIDGVVTAVCEEMGCWMALGETDKAENTVRLKVDHDAGIVFPIAAKGKTASAEGVFEKISDGDKEAKEAATEQAAQSKGSDFGKKYQLKATGAIVK
;
A
#
# COMPACT_ATOMS: atom_id res chain seq x y z
N MET A 1 23.25 36.60 68.49
CA MET A 1 22.27 37.32 67.68
C MET A 1 22.77 37.34 66.26
N GLN A 2 22.18 36.64 65.43
CA GLN A 2 21.85 36.85 64.02
C GLN A 2 21.49 35.51 63.34
N VAL A 3 20.30 35.46 62.98
CA VAL A 3 19.66 34.32 62.28
C VAL A 3 20.01 34.42 60.78
N ILE A 4 20.75 33.45 60.27
CA ILE A 4 20.97 33.36 58.83
C ILE A 4 20.08 32.23 58.31
N LYS A 5 19.01 32.63 57.62
CA LYS A 5 18.11 31.75 56.91
C LYS A 5 18.81 31.20 55.69
N GLY A 6 19.10 29.91 55.67
CA GLY A 6 19.56 29.18 54.50
C GLY A 6 18.37 28.88 53.58
N ILE A 7 18.38 29.43 52.38
CA ILE A 7 17.41 29.13 51.31
C ILE A 7 17.94 27.93 50.55
N ALA A 8 17.30 26.77 50.75
CA ALA A 8 17.51 25.58 49.93
C ALA A 8 16.86 25.78 48.59
N ARG A 9 17.64 25.94 47.53
CA ARG A 9 17.17 25.90 46.14
C ARG A 9 17.12 24.45 45.70
N VAL A 10 15.91 23.91 45.62
CA VAL A 10 15.63 22.65 44.97
C VAL A 10 15.62 22.90 43.46
N ALA A 11 16.65 22.46 42.78
CA ALA A 11 16.69 22.43 41.30
C ALA A 11 15.93 21.18 40.82
N ALA A 12 14.71 21.38 40.39
CA ALA A 12 13.97 20.32 39.69
C ALA A 12 14.51 20.18 38.28
N LEU A 13 15.34 19.13 38.02
CA LEU A 13 15.71 18.71 36.69
C LEU A 13 14.46 18.06 36.07
N GLY A 14 13.77 18.81 35.23
CA GLY A 14 12.73 18.27 34.34
C GLY A 14 13.39 17.44 33.25
N LEU A 15 13.23 16.13 33.35
CA LEU A 15 13.62 15.18 32.30
C LEU A 15 12.61 15.33 31.13
N MET A 16 12.95 16.14 30.15
CA MET A 16 12.19 16.23 28.89
C MET A 16 12.47 14.95 28.12
N ALA A 17 11.52 14.00 28.18
CA ALA A 17 11.50 12.85 27.32
C ALA A 17 11.17 13.34 25.90
N VAL A 18 12.20 13.46 25.05
CA VAL A 18 12.04 13.68 23.63
C VAL A 18 11.52 12.38 23.04
N ALA A 19 10.21 12.32 22.82
CA ALA A 19 9.61 11.25 22.01
C ALA A 19 10.15 11.40 20.59
N VAL A 20 11.10 10.55 20.22
CA VAL A 20 11.52 10.39 18.82
C VAL A 20 10.36 9.72 18.11
N VAL A 21 9.49 10.51 17.50
CA VAL A 21 8.52 10.02 16.52
C VAL A 21 9.36 9.64 15.31
N SER A 22 9.67 8.34 15.17
CA SER A 22 10.15 7.79 13.91
C SER A 22 9.01 7.95 12.90
N ALA A 23 9.05 9.02 12.12
CA ALA A 23 8.29 9.11 10.89
C ALA A 23 8.86 8.03 9.98
N ALA A 24 8.19 6.88 9.89
CA ALA A 24 8.40 5.95 8.80
C ALA A 24 8.09 6.74 7.52
N GLY A 25 9.13 7.11 6.79
CA GLY A 25 9.00 7.93 5.59
C GLY A 25 8.19 7.16 4.54
N ASP A 26 7.30 7.86 3.83
CA ASP A 26 6.56 7.31 2.71
C ASP A 26 7.55 6.76 1.67
N GLU A 27 7.41 5.49 1.30
CA GLU A 27 8.24 4.84 0.31
C GLU A 27 7.57 4.95 -1.07
N LYS A 28 8.22 5.66 -1.98
CA LYS A 28 7.69 5.96 -3.31
C LYS A 28 8.23 4.99 -4.36
N PHE A 29 7.34 4.40 -5.13
CA PHE A 29 7.62 3.48 -6.23
C PHE A 29 7.21 4.09 -7.57
N GLY A 30 8.06 3.96 -8.59
CA GLY A 30 7.81 4.46 -9.92
C GLY A 30 7.49 5.96 -9.95
N LYS A 31 6.43 6.35 -10.65
CA LYS A 31 6.00 7.76 -10.74
C LYS A 31 5.35 8.27 -9.45
N GLY A 32 5.09 7.38 -8.48
CA GLY A 32 4.30 7.68 -7.29
C GLY A 32 2.81 7.83 -7.62
N VAL A 33 2.12 8.68 -6.90
CA VAL A 33 0.69 8.93 -7.05
C VAL A 33 0.44 10.42 -7.25
N SER A 34 -0.25 10.77 -8.31
CA SER A 34 -0.56 12.15 -8.69
C SER A 34 -2.05 12.49 -8.60
N LEU A 35 -2.93 11.50 -8.78
CA LEU A 35 -4.36 11.68 -8.65
C LEU A 35 -4.76 11.97 -7.20
N THR A 36 -5.60 12.97 -7.00
CA THR A 36 -6.10 13.37 -5.68
C THR A 36 -7.26 12.52 -5.20
N GLU A 37 -8.12 12.06 -6.12
CA GLU A 37 -9.28 11.25 -5.81
C GLU A 37 -8.97 9.76 -5.94
N ALA A 38 -9.35 8.99 -4.92
CA ALA A 38 -9.23 7.55 -4.92
C ALA A 38 -10.55 6.89 -5.34
N THR A 39 -10.45 5.87 -6.18
CA THR A 39 -11.56 4.97 -6.50
C THR A 39 -11.63 3.89 -5.42
N SER A 40 -12.79 3.70 -4.82
CA SER A 40 -12.95 2.66 -3.79
C SER A 40 -12.87 1.26 -4.39
N ILE A 41 -12.25 0.33 -3.66
CA ILE A 41 -12.19 -1.08 -4.07
C ILE A 41 -13.59 -1.67 -4.23
N LYS A 42 -14.52 -1.28 -3.37
CA LYS A 42 -15.93 -1.67 -3.48
C LYS A 42 -16.53 -1.29 -4.83
N ALA A 43 -16.33 -0.06 -5.30
CA ALA A 43 -16.86 0.40 -6.60
C ALA A 43 -16.28 -0.40 -7.77
N LEU A 44 -15.00 -0.80 -7.69
CA LEU A 44 -14.37 -1.65 -8.70
C LEU A 44 -15.03 -3.03 -8.75
N TYR A 45 -15.40 -3.60 -7.61
CA TYR A 45 -16.09 -4.90 -7.56
C TYR A 45 -17.54 -4.82 -8.05
N GLU A 46 -18.25 -3.73 -7.78
CA GLU A 46 -19.64 -3.54 -8.19
C GLU A 46 -19.79 -3.29 -9.70
N THR A 47 -18.89 -2.50 -10.27
CA THR A 47 -19.00 -2.06 -11.68
C THR A 47 -17.61 -1.99 -12.36
N PRO A 48 -16.86 -3.11 -12.45
CA PRO A 48 -15.48 -3.08 -12.92
C PRO A 48 -15.34 -2.55 -14.36
N ASP A 49 -16.25 -2.92 -15.24
CA ASP A 49 -16.19 -2.54 -16.65
C ASP A 49 -16.27 -1.01 -16.88
N LYS A 50 -16.81 -0.26 -15.93
CA LYS A 50 -16.82 1.22 -16.00
C LYS A 50 -15.42 1.84 -15.84
N PHE A 51 -14.51 1.11 -15.25
CA PHE A 51 -13.14 1.58 -14.94
C PHE A 51 -12.09 1.05 -15.92
N VAL A 52 -12.40 0.01 -16.68
CA VAL A 52 -11.48 -0.57 -17.67
C VAL A 52 -10.99 0.50 -18.64
N GLY A 53 -9.68 0.59 -18.82
CA GLY A 53 -8.99 1.56 -19.67
C GLY A 53 -8.79 2.94 -19.03
N LYS A 54 -9.28 3.16 -17.81
CA LYS A 54 -9.10 4.44 -17.11
C LYS A 54 -7.89 4.41 -16.18
N THR A 55 -7.20 5.53 -16.10
CA THR A 55 -6.21 5.76 -15.04
C THR A 55 -6.95 6.11 -13.76
N ILE A 56 -6.74 5.32 -12.72
CA ILE A 56 -7.37 5.48 -11.41
C ILE A 56 -6.32 5.41 -10.30
N ARG A 57 -6.67 5.96 -9.16
CA ARG A 57 -5.96 5.76 -7.89
C ARG A 57 -6.79 4.87 -7.00
N ILE A 58 -6.16 3.94 -6.32
CA ILE A 58 -6.75 3.15 -5.24
C ILE A 58 -5.90 3.29 -3.98
N ASP A 59 -6.58 3.32 -2.85
CA ASP A 59 -5.96 3.35 -1.52
C ASP A 59 -6.39 2.09 -0.75
N GLY A 60 -5.50 1.55 0.06
CA GLY A 60 -5.82 0.38 0.86
C GLY A 60 -4.67 -0.11 1.72
N VAL A 61 -4.84 -1.30 2.26
CA VAL A 61 -3.81 -2.03 3.02
C VAL A 61 -3.24 -3.11 2.12
N VAL A 62 -1.92 -3.27 2.12
CA VAL A 62 -1.25 -4.34 1.38
C VAL A 62 -1.56 -5.69 2.02
N THR A 63 -2.28 -6.53 1.30
CA THR A 63 -2.72 -7.86 1.77
C THR A 63 -1.80 -8.97 1.32
N ALA A 64 -1.15 -8.81 0.16
CA ALA A 64 -0.23 -9.77 -0.42
C ALA A 64 0.84 -9.08 -1.27
N VAL A 65 1.99 -9.70 -1.42
CA VAL A 65 3.10 -9.25 -2.26
C VAL A 65 3.70 -10.47 -2.95
N CYS A 66 4.12 -10.32 -4.21
CA CYS A 66 4.90 -11.34 -4.91
C CYS A 66 6.18 -11.64 -4.14
N GLU A 67 6.34 -12.87 -3.66
CA GLU A 67 7.45 -13.26 -2.79
C GLU A 67 8.76 -13.43 -3.59
N GLU A 68 8.68 -13.81 -4.85
CA GLU A 68 9.87 -14.07 -5.66
C GLU A 68 10.51 -12.79 -6.21
N MET A 69 9.70 -11.93 -6.85
CA MET A 69 10.24 -10.82 -7.65
C MET A 69 9.65 -9.45 -7.27
N GLY A 70 8.65 -9.38 -6.40
CA GLY A 70 7.99 -8.12 -6.06
C GLY A 70 7.29 -7.43 -7.25
N CYS A 71 6.92 -8.19 -8.29
CA CYS A 71 6.34 -7.66 -9.52
C CYS A 71 4.84 -7.33 -9.41
N TRP A 72 4.22 -7.70 -8.29
CA TRP A 72 2.86 -7.33 -7.96
C TRP A 72 2.68 -7.24 -6.44
N MET A 73 1.69 -6.46 -6.03
CA MET A 73 1.13 -6.49 -4.68
C MET A 73 -0.39 -6.35 -4.77
N ALA A 74 -1.12 -6.73 -3.73
CA ALA A 74 -2.56 -6.61 -3.66
C ALA A 74 -2.98 -5.65 -2.54
N LEU A 75 -3.96 -4.80 -2.83
CA LEU A 75 -4.56 -3.88 -1.86
C LEU A 75 -5.99 -4.33 -1.53
N GLY A 76 -6.33 -4.30 -0.26
CA GLY A 76 -7.68 -4.46 0.26
C GLY A 76 -8.08 -3.26 1.10
N GLU A 77 -9.37 -3.14 1.43
CA GLU A 77 -9.84 -2.08 2.34
C GLU A 77 -9.30 -2.26 3.77
N THR A 78 -8.98 -3.50 4.13
CA THR A 78 -8.33 -3.88 5.39
C THR A 78 -7.28 -4.98 5.13
N ASP A 79 -6.47 -5.30 6.11
CA ASP A 79 -5.49 -6.41 6.06
C ASP A 79 -6.13 -7.80 5.86
N LYS A 80 -7.41 -7.94 6.22
CA LYS A 80 -8.21 -9.18 6.09
C LYS A 80 -9.33 -9.05 5.05
N ALA A 81 -9.24 -8.06 4.16
CA ALA A 81 -10.25 -7.82 3.16
C ALA A 81 -10.47 -9.06 2.26
N GLU A 82 -11.72 -9.36 1.97
CA GLU A 82 -12.09 -10.37 0.99
C GLU A 82 -11.97 -9.84 -0.44
N ASN A 83 -12.22 -8.55 -0.62
CA ASN A 83 -12.09 -7.84 -1.88
C ASN A 83 -10.72 -7.19 -1.97
N THR A 84 -9.89 -7.67 -2.89
CA THR A 84 -8.54 -7.15 -3.12
C THR A 84 -8.30 -6.85 -4.59
N VAL A 85 -7.53 -5.83 -4.87
CA VAL A 85 -7.12 -5.45 -6.22
C VAL A 85 -5.61 -5.64 -6.36
N ARG A 86 -5.21 -6.45 -7.35
CA ARG A 86 -3.80 -6.64 -7.67
C ARG A 86 -3.28 -5.44 -8.45
N LEU A 87 -2.13 -4.95 -8.01
CA LEU A 87 -1.29 -3.98 -8.69
C LEU A 87 -0.18 -4.75 -9.39
N LYS A 88 -0.18 -4.79 -10.70
CA LYS A 88 0.91 -5.37 -11.48
C LYS A 88 1.78 -4.26 -12.04
N VAL A 89 3.08 -4.46 -12.05
CA VAL A 89 4.04 -3.56 -12.71
C VAL A 89 4.72 -4.29 -13.86
N ASP A 90 5.07 -3.54 -14.90
CA ASP A 90 5.89 -4.09 -15.98
C ASP A 90 7.32 -4.33 -15.48
N HIS A 91 7.96 -5.39 -15.94
CA HIS A 91 9.33 -5.72 -15.58
C HIS A 91 10.32 -4.59 -15.90
N ASP A 92 10.05 -3.84 -16.96
CA ASP A 92 10.91 -2.72 -17.41
C ASP A 92 10.67 -1.43 -16.60
N ALA A 93 9.65 -1.39 -15.75
CA ALA A 93 9.32 -0.21 -14.94
C ALA A 93 10.32 0.04 -13.79
N GLY A 94 11.17 -0.94 -13.47
CA GLY A 94 12.11 -0.85 -12.35
C GLY A 94 11.46 -0.78 -10.98
N ILE A 95 10.20 -1.18 -10.87
CA ILE A 95 9.44 -1.19 -9.62
C ILE A 95 9.49 -2.59 -9.03
N VAL A 96 9.94 -2.69 -7.79
CA VAL A 96 9.95 -3.92 -6.99
C VAL A 96 9.29 -3.64 -5.65
N PHE A 97 8.17 -4.29 -5.36
CA PHE A 97 7.49 -4.15 -4.08
C PHE A 97 8.14 -5.05 -3.03
N PRO A 98 8.55 -4.48 -1.89
CA PRO A 98 9.17 -5.28 -0.83
C PRO A 98 8.13 -6.12 -0.08
N ILE A 99 8.49 -7.33 0.32
CA ILE A 99 7.63 -8.20 1.17
C ILE A 99 7.22 -7.47 2.45
N ALA A 100 8.10 -6.62 2.99
CA ALA A 100 7.84 -5.79 4.17
C ALA A 100 6.70 -4.75 3.99
N ALA A 101 6.20 -4.54 2.76
CA ALA A 101 5.03 -3.71 2.51
C ALA A 101 3.73 -4.36 3.02
N LYS A 102 3.69 -5.69 3.18
CA LYS A 102 2.50 -6.40 3.66
C LYS A 102 2.06 -5.88 5.04
N GLY A 103 0.79 -5.53 5.14
CA GLY A 103 0.18 -4.97 6.35
C GLY A 103 0.29 -3.43 6.45
N LYS A 104 1.06 -2.78 5.57
CA LYS A 104 1.16 -1.33 5.51
C LYS A 104 0.03 -0.73 4.67
N THR A 105 -0.28 0.55 4.88
CA THR A 105 -1.16 1.29 3.98
C THR A 105 -0.43 1.69 2.72
N ALA A 106 -1.13 1.69 1.60
CA ALA A 106 -0.57 2.11 0.33
C ALA A 106 -1.60 2.84 -0.53
N SER A 107 -1.08 3.72 -1.39
CA SER A 107 -1.82 4.33 -2.49
C SER A 107 -1.15 3.92 -3.79
N ALA A 108 -1.93 3.59 -4.80
CA ALA A 108 -1.40 3.23 -6.11
C ALA A 108 -2.20 3.87 -7.24
N GLU A 109 -1.49 4.22 -8.30
CA GLU A 109 -2.04 4.82 -9.51
C GLU A 109 -1.64 4.01 -10.73
N GLY A 110 -2.58 3.83 -11.64
CA GLY A 110 -2.34 3.10 -12.88
C GLY A 110 -3.59 2.94 -13.72
N VAL A 111 -3.47 2.18 -14.80
CA VAL A 111 -4.59 1.87 -15.69
C VAL A 111 -5.28 0.60 -15.19
N PHE A 112 -6.58 0.71 -14.93
CA PHE A 112 -7.39 -0.46 -14.60
C PHE A 112 -7.69 -1.25 -15.86
N GLU A 113 -7.37 -2.53 -15.87
CA GLU A 113 -7.47 -3.35 -17.06
C GLU A 113 -8.15 -4.70 -16.81
N LYS A 114 -8.73 -5.23 -17.89
CA LYS A 114 -9.23 -6.60 -17.92
C LYS A 114 -8.12 -7.50 -18.45
N ILE A 115 -7.86 -8.58 -17.73
CA ILE A 115 -6.84 -9.56 -18.08
C ILE A 115 -7.31 -10.37 -19.29
N SER A 116 -6.47 -10.46 -20.32
CA SER A 116 -6.76 -11.28 -21.50
C SER A 116 -6.57 -12.77 -21.20
N ASP A 117 -7.29 -13.63 -21.93
CA ASP A 117 -7.17 -15.08 -21.76
C ASP A 117 -5.78 -15.63 -22.12
N GLY A 118 -5.00 -14.90 -22.89
CA GLY A 118 -3.63 -15.26 -23.27
C GLY A 118 -2.55 -14.81 -22.27
N ASP A 119 -2.88 -13.98 -21.29
CA ASP A 119 -1.93 -13.46 -20.33
C ASP A 119 -1.60 -14.49 -19.24
N LYS A 120 -0.58 -15.32 -19.51
CA LYS A 120 -0.14 -16.37 -18.59
C LYS A 120 0.42 -15.79 -17.30
N GLU A 121 1.20 -14.72 -17.38
CA GLU A 121 1.83 -14.08 -16.23
C GLU A 121 0.79 -13.50 -15.28
N ALA A 122 -0.25 -12.83 -15.79
CA ALA A 122 -1.34 -12.33 -14.97
C ALA A 122 -2.13 -13.47 -14.30
N LYS A 123 -2.28 -14.62 -14.97
CA LYS A 123 -2.94 -15.80 -14.40
C LYS A 123 -2.11 -16.49 -13.31
N GLU A 124 -0.81 -16.57 -13.49
CA GLU A 124 0.11 -17.09 -12.47
C GLU A 124 0.10 -16.18 -11.23
N ALA A 125 0.23 -14.87 -11.42
CA ALA A 125 0.12 -13.89 -10.35
C ALA A 125 -1.23 -13.94 -9.62
N ALA A 126 -2.34 -14.18 -10.33
CA ALA A 126 -3.65 -14.35 -9.72
C ALA A 126 -3.73 -15.61 -8.85
N THR A 127 -3.08 -16.70 -9.29
CA THR A 127 -3.01 -17.94 -8.54
C THR A 127 -2.17 -17.78 -7.26
N GLU A 128 -1.03 -17.13 -7.36
CA GLU A 128 -0.17 -16.82 -6.23
C GLU A 128 -0.86 -15.88 -5.22
N GLN A 129 -1.54 -14.83 -5.72
CA GLN A 129 -2.34 -13.94 -4.87
C GLN A 129 -3.44 -14.70 -4.12
N ALA A 130 -4.13 -15.63 -4.79
CA ALA A 130 -5.20 -16.42 -4.19
C ALA A 130 -4.71 -17.34 -3.05
N ALA A 131 -3.45 -17.73 -3.08
CA ALA A 131 -2.83 -18.50 -2.00
C ALA A 131 -2.53 -17.63 -0.76
N GLN A 132 -2.32 -16.33 -0.94
CA GLN A 132 -1.95 -15.41 0.13
C GLN A 132 -3.13 -14.60 0.67
N SER A 133 -4.14 -14.32 -0.15
CA SER A 133 -5.29 -13.48 0.21
C SER A 133 -6.58 -13.99 -0.43
N LYS A 134 -7.73 -13.56 0.11
CA LYS A 134 -9.03 -13.87 -0.44
C LYS A 134 -9.36 -12.98 -1.64
N GLY A 135 -10.44 -13.25 -2.36
CA GLY A 135 -10.90 -12.42 -3.49
C GLY A 135 -10.42 -12.86 -4.86
N SER A 136 -10.19 -14.14 -5.04
CA SER A 136 -9.48 -14.72 -6.17
C SER A 136 -10.12 -14.55 -7.55
N ASP A 137 -11.46 -14.57 -7.68
CA ASP A 137 -12.10 -14.57 -8.99
C ASP A 137 -12.05 -13.21 -9.68
N PHE A 138 -12.10 -12.12 -8.91
CA PHE A 138 -11.88 -10.78 -9.44
C PHE A 138 -10.45 -10.63 -9.97
N GLY A 139 -9.46 -11.03 -9.19
CA GLY A 139 -8.05 -10.98 -9.55
C GLY A 139 -7.66 -11.82 -10.77
N LYS A 140 -8.49 -12.80 -11.17
CA LYS A 140 -8.32 -13.55 -12.43
C LYS A 140 -8.78 -12.76 -13.66
N LYS A 141 -9.63 -11.77 -13.47
CA LYS A 141 -10.27 -11.03 -14.57
C LYS A 141 -9.78 -9.60 -14.69
N TYR A 142 -9.43 -8.96 -13.58
CA TYR A 142 -9.08 -7.54 -13.53
C TYR A 142 -7.84 -7.31 -12.68
N GLN A 143 -7.10 -6.27 -13.05
CA GLN A 143 -5.94 -5.78 -12.30
C GLN A 143 -5.71 -4.30 -12.55
N LEU A 144 -4.91 -3.67 -11.70
CA LEU A 144 -4.38 -2.33 -11.94
C LEU A 144 -2.96 -2.46 -12.50
N LYS A 145 -2.73 -2.05 -13.74
CA LYS A 145 -1.40 -1.88 -14.29
C LYS A 145 -0.80 -0.61 -13.69
N ALA A 146 -0.05 -0.77 -12.61
CA ALA A 146 0.43 0.33 -11.81
C ALA A 146 1.59 1.06 -12.49
N THR A 147 1.51 2.38 -12.53
CA THR A 147 2.59 3.27 -12.96
C THR A 147 3.36 3.84 -11.78
N GLY A 148 2.79 3.76 -10.60
CA GLY A 148 3.42 4.18 -9.35
C GLY A 148 2.58 3.84 -8.12
N ALA A 149 3.27 3.85 -6.98
CA ALA A 149 2.66 3.63 -5.68
C ALA A 149 3.41 4.39 -4.59
N ILE A 150 2.76 4.57 -3.45
CA ILE A 150 3.34 5.09 -2.20
C ILE A 150 2.92 4.13 -1.10
N VAL A 151 3.89 3.60 -0.35
CA VAL A 151 3.69 2.75 0.84
C VAL A 151 4.07 3.54 2.08
N LYS A 152 3.21 3.48 3.11
CA LYS A 152 3.35 4.28 4.35
C LYS A 152 3.55 3.39 5.56
#